data_1b7802642920302aedf1ca9c73e97299
#
_entry.id   1b7802642920302aedf1ca9c73e97299
#
_cell.length_a   1.000
_cell.length_b   1.000
_cell.length_c   1.000
_cell.angle_alpha   90.00
_cell.angle_beta   90.00
_cell.angle_gamma   90.00
#
_symmetry.space_group_name_H-M   'P 1'
#
loop_
_entity.id
_entity.type
_entity.pdbx_description
1 polymer ?
#
loop_
_entity_poly.entity_id
_entity_poly.type
_entity_poly.pdbx_seq_one_letter_code
_entity_poly.pdbx_strand_id
1 'polypeptide(L)'
;MPKYERYQDYVIRDGRLIGEFEQMYRDFADPWHESTSEEYASDKAAGLNLLARLKARHGIKRVVEVGCGFGHYSERIAALGLETVGVDIAATAIERARRLHPAVEFRMGKFDDYRTLKQLRPDVLVLAEVTWYVLDHLRTFLEFARSELPNTYILHLLCVYGPGVQEYGVEFFTDLAGIKNYFSMEYLESGEVKIGDGGARTWFLGTWNHAAHVAWKAPMSARSGG
;
A
#
# COMPACT_ATOMS: atom_id res chain seq x y z
N MET A 1 1.69 -22.88 -21.23
CA MET A 1 0.35 -22.79 -20.62
C MET A 1 0.51 -22.37 -19.17
N PRO A 2 -0.42 -21.58 -18.61
CA PRO A 2 -0.38 -21.22 -17.19
C PRO A 2 -0.36 -22.46 -16.29
N LYS A 3 0.34 -22.36 -15.14
CA LYS A 3 0.42 -23.46 -14.16
C LYS A 3 -0.95 -23.72 -13.52
N TYR A 4 -1.75 -22.68 -13.30
CA TYR A 4 -3.12 -22.73 -12.78
C TYR A 4 -4.06 -21.93 -13.68
N GLU A 5 -5.35 -22.27 -13.67
CA GLU A 5 -6.35 -21.56 -14.47
C GLU A 5 -6.68 -20.17 -13.92
N ARG A 6 -6.59 -19.98 -12.61
CA ARG A 6 -6.90 -18.74 -11.93
C ARG A 6 -5.64 -18.16 -11.32
N TYR A 7 -5.43 -16.83 -11.47
CA TYR A 7 -4.26 -16.17 -10.88
C TYR A 7 -4.25 -16.22 -9.35
N GLN A 8 -5.43 -16.25 -8.70
CA GLN A 8 -5.56 -16.36 -7.25
C GLN A 8 -4.88 -17.61 -6.70
N ASP A 9 -4.89 -18.71 -7.46
CA ASP A 9 -4.34 -20.01 -7.03
C ASP A 9 -2.80 -20.01 -6.94
N TYR A 10 -2.13 -18.99 -7.52
CA TYR A 10 -0.70 -18.72 -7.33
C TYR A 10 -0.40 -18.03 -6.00
N VAL A 11 -1.38 -17.36 -5.45
CA VAL A 11 -1.19 -16.46 -4.31
C VAL A 11 -1.75 -17.06 -3.02
N ILE A 12 -3.04 -17.38 -3.01
CA ILE A 12 -3.72 -17.99 -1.88
C ILE A 12 -4.52 -19.19 -2.40
N ARG A 13 -4.32 -20.35 -1.80
CA ARG A 13 -5.04 -21.56 -2.15
C ARG A 13 -5.29 -22.40 -0.89
N ASP A 14 -6.51 -22.91 -0.76
CA ASP A 14 -6.94 -23.74 0.39
C ASP A 14 -6.64 -23.05 1.74
N GLY A 15 -6.95 -21.74 1.83
CA GLY A 15 -6.73 -20.92 3.03
C GLY A 15 -5.25 -20.71 3.39
N ARG A 16 -4.31 -20.85 2.45
CA ARG A 16 -2.87 -20.71 2.70
C ARG A 16 -2.20 -19.83 1.67
N LEU A 17 -1.24 -19.02 2.12
CA LEU A 17 -0.36 -18.25 1.23
C LEU A 17 0.56 -19.19 0.46
N ILE A 18 0.50 -19.14 -0.88
CA ILE A 18 1.39 -19.85 -1.80
C ILE A 18 2.54 -18.95 -2.22
N GLY A 19 2.25 -17.67 -2.55
CA GLY A 19 3.24 -16.64 -2.83
C GLY A 19 4.02 -16.78 -4.13
N GLU A 20 3.50 -17.51 -5.13
CA GLU A 20 4.16 -17.71 -6.43
C GLU A 20 3.96 -16.48 -7.35
N PHE A 21 4.23 -15.26 -6.87
CA PHE A 21 3.97 -14.00 -7.58
C PHE A 21 4.73 -13.92 -8.91
N GLU A 22 6.01 -14.30 -8.93
CA GLU A 22 6.82 -14.24 -10.16
C GLU A 22 6.20 -15.11 -11.26
N GLN A 23 5.76 -16.33 -10.93
CA GLN A 23 5.14 -17.22 -11.91
C GLN A 23 3.75 -16.69 -12.34
N MET A 24 2.98 -16.14 -11.41
CA MET A 24 1.70 -15.50 -11.72
C MET A 24 1.84 -14.38 -12.74
N TYR A 25 2.81 -13.48 -12.55
CA TYR A 25 3.04 -12.36 -13.47
C TYR A 25 3.60 -12.80 -14.83
N ARG A 26 4.24 -13.96 -14.91
CA ARG A 26 4.65 -14.58 -16.20
C ARG A 26 3.46 -15.16 -16.94
N ASP A 27 2.56 -15.81 -16.22
CA ASP A 27 1.46 -16.57 -16.82
C ASP A 27 0.27 -15.69 -17.18
N PHE A 28 0.06 -14.56 -16.49
CA PHE A 28 -1.07 -13.64 -16.69
C PHE A 28 -0.62 -12.25 -17.13
N ALA A 29 -1.37 -11.70 -18.09
CA ALA A 29 -1.07 -10.37 -18.63
C ALA A 29 -1.40 -9.24 -17.64
N ASP A 30 -2.49 -9.37 -16.90
CA ASP A 30 -2.97 -8.40 -15.89
C ASP A 30 -3.75 -9.15 -14.80
N PRO A 31 -3.04 -9.86 -13.89
CA PRO A 31 -3.70 -10.74 -12.92
C PRO A 31 -4.61 -9.97 -11.95
N TRP A 32 -4.26 -8.74 -11.59
CA TRP A 32 -5.01 -7.93 -10.65
C TRP A 32 -6.02 -6.98 -11.33
N HIS A 33 -6.11 -7.01 -12.67
CA HIS A 33 -6.90 -6.08 -13.46
C HIS A 33 -6.55 -4.60 -13.17
N GLU A 34 -5.28 -4.34 -12.86
CA GLU A 34 -4.78 -3.02 -12.48
C GLU A 34 -5.00 -1.98 -13.58
N SER A 35 -4.90 -2.41 -14.86
CA SER A 35 -5.09 -1.52 -16.00
C SER A 35 -6.51 -0.98 -16.14
N THR A 36 -7.51 -1.61 -15.50
CA THR A 36 -8.92 -1.27 -15.66
C THR A 36 -9.65 -0.95 -14.37
N SER A 37 -9.22 -1.50 -13.22
CA SER A 37 -9.94 -1.37 -11.94
C SER A 37 -9.52 -0.18 -11.10
N GLU A 38 -8.30 0.33 -11.30
CA GLU A 38 -7.74 1.37 -10.43
C GLU A 38 -8.42 2.74 -10.57
N GLU A 39 -8.90 3.07 -11.76
CA GLU A 39 -9.52 4.37 -12.03
C GLU A 39 -10.75 4.64 -11.15
N TYR A 40 -11.44 3.56 -10.75
CA TYR A 40 -12.71 3.64 -10.00
C TYR A 40 -12.60 3.19 -8.54
N ALA A 41 -11.42 2.79 -8.09
CA ALA A 41 -11.25 2.32 -6.72
C ALA A 41 -11.29 3.49 -5.72
N SER A 42 -12.31 3.51 -4.87
CA SER A 42 -12.56 4.60 -3.90
C SER A 42 -11.44 4.79 -2.89
N ASP A 43 -10.82 3.71 -2.42
CA ASP A 43 -9.68 3.71 -1.51
C ASP A 43 -8.44 4.32 -2.17
N LYS A 44 -8.16 3.98 -3.43
CA LYS A 44 -7.04 4.53 -4.19
C LYS A 44 -7.23 6.03 -4.46
N ALA A 45 -8.44 6.46 -4.80
CA ALA A 45 -8.77 7.88 -4.96
C ALA A 45 -8.62 8.65 -3.64
N ALA A 46 -9.08 8.08 -2.51
CA ALA A 46 -8.88 8.65 -1.18
C ALA A 46 -7.39 8.76 -0.83
N GLY A 47 -6.60 7.71 -1.13
CA GLY A 47 -5.15 7.69 -0.93
C GLY A 47 -4.43 8.81 -1.69
N LEU A 48 -4.75 9.02 -2.98
CA LEU A 48 -4.17 10.12 -3.77
C LEU A 48 -4.54 11.50 -3.20
N ASN A 49 -5.78 11.68 -2.76
CA ASN A 49 -6.21 12.92 -2.09
C ASN A 49 -5.41 13.17 -0.81
N LEU A 50 -5.21 12.13 0.02
CA LEU A 50 -4.42 12.21 1.24
C LEU A 50 -2.95 12.58 0.96
N LEU A 51 -2.33 11.98 -0.06
CA LEU A 51 -0.96 12.30 -0.48
C LEU A 51 -0.83 13.74 -0.97
N ALA A 52 -1.78 14.23 -1.78
CA ALA A 52 -1.80 15.62 -2.24
C ALA A 52 -1.91 16.60 -1.07
N ARG A 53 -2.76 16.30 -0.09
CA ARG A 53 -2.92 17.10 1.13
C ARG A 53 -1.68 17.05 2.03
N LEU A 54 -1.02 15.88 2.17
CA LEU A 54 0.26 15.75 2.87
C LEU A 54 1.35 16.58 2.21
N LYS A 55 1.44 16.52 0.86
CA LYS A 55 2.38 17.36 0.11
C LYS A 55 2.16 18.84 0.40
N ALA A 56 0.91 19.30 0.33
CA ALA A 56 0.59 20.71 0.56
C ALA A 56 0.80 21.15 2.02
N ARG A 57 0.52 20.29 2.99
CA ARG A 57 0.56 20.63 4.42
C ARG A 57 1.91 20.39 5.08
N HIS A 58 2.58 19.29 4.73
CA HIS A 58 3.78 18.81 5.41
C HIS A 58 5.01 18.79 4.52
N GLY A 59 4.86 19.16 3.21
CA GLY A 59 5.97 19.26 2.28
C GLY A 59 6.65 17.92 1.98
N ILE A 60 5.91 16.80 2.05
CA ILE A 60 6.46 15.49 1.69
C ILE A 60 6.95 15.52 0.24
N LYS A 61 8.01 14.76 -0.04
CA LYS A 61 8.64 14.71 -1.36
C LYS A 61 8.70 13.30 -1.91
N ARG A 62 9.06 12.32 -1.05
CA ARG A 62 9.34 10.94 -1.49
C ARG A 62 8.32 9.94 -0.96
N VAL A 63 7.76 9.16 -1.87
CA VAL A 63 6.81 8.09 -1.59
C VAL A 63 7.40 6.77 -2.07
N VAL A 64 7.32 5.74 -1.24
CA VAL A 64 7.69 4.37 -1.61
C VAL A 64 6.44 3.50 -1.52
N GLU A 65 6.03 2.92 -2.65
CA GLU A 65 4.97 1.93 -2.71
C GLU A 65 5.58 0.53 -2.65
N VAL A 66 5.14 -0.28 -1.68
CA VAL A 66 5.59 -1.66 -1.50
C VAL A 66 4.51 -2.61 -2.01
N GLY A 67 4.91 -3.54 -2.89
CA GLY A 67 3.97 -4.39 -3.64
C GLY A 67 3.34 -3.63 -4.81
N CYS A 68 4.16 -2.91 -5.59
CA CYS A 68 3.66 -1.99 -6.63
C CYS A 68 3.09 -2.68 -7.88
N GLY A 69 3.27 -4.02 -8.04
CA GLY A 69 2.83 -4.74 -9.23
C GLY A 69 3.37 -4.12 -10.52
N PHE A 70 2.48 -3.81 -11.46
CA PHE A 70 2.83 -3.14 -12.73
C PHE A 70 3.00 -1.62 -12.61
N GLY A 71 2.88 -1.05 -11.41
CA GLY A 71 3.21 0.34 -11.12
C GLY A 71 2.15 1.37 -11.50
N HIS A 72 0.93 0.97 -11.81
CA HIS A 72 -0.15 1.89 -12.18
C HIS A 72 -0.46 2.89 -11.06
N TYR A 73 -0.50 2.44 -9.80
CA TYR A 73 -0.73 3.35 -8.68
C TYR A 73 0.50 4.22 -8.37
N SER A 74 1.73 3.66 -8.49
CA SER A 74 2.97 4.43 -8.40
C SER A 74 3.02 5.58 -9.41
N GLU A 75 2.56 5.35 -10.64
CA GLU A 75 2.49 6.38 -11.68
C GLU A 75 1.52 7.51 -11.28
N ARG A 76 0.33 7.17 -10.78
CA ARG A 76 -0.64 8.16 -10.31
C ARG A 76 -0.13 8.96 -9.12
N ILE A 77 0.64 8.35 -8.22
CA ILE A 77 1.33 9.06 -7.13
C ILE A 77 2.38 10.02 -7.70
N ALA A 78 3.18 9.59 -8.68
CA ALA A 78 4.17 10.43 -9.34
C ALA A 78 3.54 11.61 -10.07
N ALA A 79 2.35 11.44 -10.66
CA ALA A 79 1.58 12.52 -11.30
C ALA A 79 1.18 13.65 -10.33
N LEU A 80 1.20 13.40 -9.00
CA LEU A 80 1.07 14.47 -7.99
C LEU A 80 2.35 15.31 -7.84
N GLY A 81 3.40 15.02 -8.61
CA GLY A 81 4.72 15.65 -8.51
C GLY A 81 5.48 15.21 -7.26
N LEU A 82 5.34 13.94 -6.86
CA LEU A 82 6.07 13.27 -5.79
C LEU A 82 7.15 12.37 -6.38
N GLU A 83 8.33 12.35 -5.77
CA GLU A 83 9.35 11.36 -6.08
C GLU A 83 8.83 9.98 -5.66
N THR A 84 8.52 9.13 -6.63
CA THR A 84 7.88 7.85 -6.36
C THR A 84 8.80 6.70 -6.71
N VAL A 85 8.93 5.76 -5.79
CA VAL A 85 9.64 4.50 -5.99
C VAL A 85 8.66 3.35 -5.76
N GLY A 86 8.43 2.54 -6.79
CA GLY A 86 7.69 1.28 -6.67
C GLY A 86 8.63 0.12 -6.37
N VAL A 87 8.28 -0.70 -5.39
CA VAL A 87 9.04 -1.90 -5.00
C VAL A 87 8.14 -3.12 -5.13
N ASP A 88 8.60 -4.18 -5.79
CA ASP A 88 7.90 -5.46 -5.88
C ASP A 88 8.89 -6.62 -5.84
N ILE A 89 8.44 -7.77 -5.34
CA ILE A 89 9.25 -8.99 -5.23
C ILE A 89 9.46 -9.67 -6.61
N ALA A 90 8.51 -9.50 -7.53
CA ALA A 90 8.51 -10.15 -8.83
C ALA A 90 9.30 -9.37 -9.87
N ALA A 91 10.35 -9.98 -10.41
CA ALA A 91 11.18 -9.38 -11.46
C ALA A 91 10.35 -9.05 -12.70
N THR A 92 9.45 -9.96 -13.10
CA THR A 92 8.54 -9.77 -14.24
C THR A 92 7.62 -8.55 -14.05
N ALA A 93 7.11 -8.33 -12.84
CA ALA A 93 6.30 -7.14 -12.54
C ALA A 93 7.12 -5.86 -12.70
N ILE A 94 8.32 -5.81 -12.12
CA ILE A 94 9.22 -4.66 -12.20
C ILE A 94 9.67 -4.35 -13.63
N GLU A 95 10.01 -5.36 -14.43
CA GLU A 95 10.36 -5.16 -15.84
C GLU A 95 9.19 -4.56 -16.62
N ARG A 96 7.97 -5.01 -16.34
CA ARG A 96 6.77 -4.52 -16.99
C ARG A 96 6.43 -3.10 -16.52
N ALA A 97 6.52 -2.81 -15.21
CA ALA A 97 6.32 -1.48 -14.64
C ALA A 97 7.26 -0.44 -15.28
N ARG A 98 8.54 -0.76 -15.42
CA ARG A 98 9.53 0.13 -16.08
C ARG A 98 9.18 0.44 -17.53
N ARG A 99 8.61 -0.54 -18.26
CA ARG A 99 8.19 -0.32 -19.66
C ARG A 99 6.92 0.53 -19.75
N LEU A 100 5.98 0.32 -18.86
CA LEU A 100 4.69 1.03 -18.85
C LEU A 100 4.86 2.47 -18.35
N HIS A 101 5.69 2.67 -17.33
CA HIS A 101 5.82 3.94 -16.61
C HIS A 101 7.29 4.37 -16.49
N PRO A 102 7.97 4.71 -17.63
CA PRO A 102 9.42 4.95 -17.65
C PRO A 102 9.87 6.18 -16.84
N ALA A 103 8.96 7.05 -16.44
CA ALA A 103 9.26 8.21 -15.61
C ALA A 103 9.28 7.91 -14.10
N VAL A 104 8.88 6.70 -13.70
CA VAL A 104 8.85 6.28 -12.29
C VAL A 104 10.01 5.32 -12.03
N GLU A 105 10.61 5.43 -10.85
CA GLU A 105 11.64 4.50 -10.41
C GLU A 105 11.00 3.22 -9.89
N PHE A 106 11.46 2.05 -10.39
CA PHE A 106 11.01 0.75 -9.91
C PHE A 106 12.19 -0.13 -9.50
N ARG A 107 12.08 -0.79 -8.36
CA ARG A 107 13.11 -1.66 -7.80
C ARG A 107 12.55 -3.03 -7.44
N MET A 108 13.27 -4.08 -7.79
CA MET A 108 12.99 -5.40 -7.23
C MET A 108 13.43 -5.42 -5.76
N GLY A 109 12.55 -5.88 -4.88
CA GLY A 109 12.82 -5.98 -3.46
C GLY A 109 11.73 -6.74 -2.71
N LYS A 110 12.10 -7.32 -1.57
CA LYS A 110 11.15 -7.99 -0.68
C LYS A 110 10.57 -7.00 0.32
N PHE A 111 9.37 -7.31 0.84
CA PHE A 111 8.71 -6.55 1.90
C PHE A 111 9.57 -6.41 3.17
N ASP A 112 10.36 -7.43 3.48
CA ASP A 112 11.24 -7.52 4.65
C ASP A 112 12.69 -7.07 4.38
N ASP A 113 12.97 -6.48 3.21
CA ASP A 113 14.26 -5.82 2.96
C ASP A 113 14.30 -4.42 3.60
N TYR A 114 14.34 -4.42 4.93
CA TYR A 114 14.33 -3.21 5.76
C TYR A 114 15.52 -2.29 5.49
N ARG A 115 16.66 -2.84 5.09
CA ARG A 115 17.84 -2.05 4.75
C ARG A 115 17.56 -1.18 3.53
N THR A 116 17.01 -1.77 2.48
CA THR A 116 16.65 -1.04 1.26
C THR A 116 15.56 -0.01 1.55
N LEU A 117 14.50 -0.37 2.29
CA LEU A 117 13.44 0.57 2.67
C LEU A 117 13.99 1.78 3.43
N LYS A 118 14.91 1.57 4.38
CA LYS A 118 15.56 2.66 5.12
C LYS A 118 16.42 3.54 4.21
N GLN A 119 17.17 2.95 3.27
CA GLN A 119 18.01 3.69 2.33
C GLN A 119 17.20 4.56 1.37
N LEU A 120 15.98 4.18 1.04
CA LEU A 120 15.06 4.96 0.21
C LEU A 120 14.57 6.24 0.90
N ARG A 121 14.67 6.35 2.22
CA ARG A 121 14.26 7.52 3.03
C ARG A 121 12.86 8.01 2.68
N PRO A 122 11.84 7.17 2.78
CA PRO A 122 10.48 7.56 2.44
C PRO A 122 9.92 8.60 3.42
N ASP A 123 9.26 9.62 2.90
CA ASP A 123 8.35 10.44 3.70
C ASP A 123 7.03 9.70 3.93
N VAL A 124 6.61 8.88 2.94
CA VAL A 124 5.44 8.01 3.03
C VAL A 124 5.77 6.62 2.50
N LEU A 125 5.42 5.60 3.27
CA LEU A 125 5.30 4.22 2.81
C LEU A 125 3.83 3.94 2.45
N VAL A 126 3.61 3.46 1.24
CA VAL A 126 2.29 3.04 0.74
C VAL A 126 2.22 1.53 0.74
N LEU A 127 1.20 1.00 1.40
CA LEU A 127 0.82 -0.41 1.39
C LEU A 127 -0.57 -0.51 0.74
N ALA A 128 -0.59 -0.70 -0.57
CA ALA A 128 -1.82 -0.77 -1.35
C ALA A 128 -2.08 -2.22 -1.76
N GLU A 129 -3.11 -2.84 -1.17
CA GLU A 129 -3.56 -4.23 -1.44
C GLU A 129 -2.49 -5.32 -1.20
N VAL A 130 -1.35 -4.99 -0.55
CA VAL A 130 -0.23 -5.92 -0.33
C VAL A 130 -0.33 -6.66 1.01
N THR A 131 -1.06 -6.12 1.97
CA THR A 131 -1.01 -6.56 3.38
C THR A 131 -1.39 -8.03 3.57
N TRP A 132 -2.37 -8.54 2.82
CA TRP A 132 -2.75 -9.95 2.87
C TRP A 132 -1.60 -10.93 2.56
N TYR A 133 -0.62 -10.49 1.78
CA TYR A 133 0.49 -11.35 1.32
C TYR A 133 1.73 -11.29 2.21
N VAL A 134 1.70 -10.44 3.25
CA VAL A 134 2.86 -10.18 4.12
C VAL A 134 2.52 -10.31 5.61
N LEU A 135 1.40 -10.94 5.95
CA LEU A 135 0.90 -11.05 7.32
C LEU A 135 1.93 -11.63 8.29
N ASP A 136 2.67 -12.67 7.89
CA ASP A 136 3.71 -13.29 8.71
C ASP A 136 4.88 -12.34 9.04
N HIS A 137 5.11 -11.34 8.21
CA HIS A 137 6.17 -10.33 8.37
C HIS A 137 5.65 -8.99 8.88
N LEU A 138 4.33 -8.80 8.93
CA LEU A 138 3.71 -7.50 9.19
C LEU A 138 4.10 -6.92 10.54
N ARG A 139 4.09 -7.74 11.61
CA ARG A 139 4.47 -7.28 12.95
C ARG A 139 5.91 -6.76 12.98
N THR A 140 6.86 -7.53 12.46
CA THR A 140 8.28 -7.15 12.42
C THR A 140 8.49 -5.91 11.55
N PHE A 141 7.73 -5.77 10.45
CA PHE A 141 7.75 -4.56 9.63
C PHE A 141 7.26 -3.32 10.40
N LEU A 142 6.18 -3.43 11.16
CA LEU A 142 5.66 -2.31 11.96
C LEU A 142 6.63 -1.89 13.07
N GLU A 143 7.29 -2.85 13.72
CA GLU A 143 8.36 -2.60 14.71
C GLU A 143 9.54 -1.87 14.07
N PHE A 144 10.02 -2.34 12.90
CA PHE A 144 11.04 -1.67 12.11
C PHE A 144 10.63 -0.25 11.72
N ALA A 145 9.46 -0.08 11.12
CA ALA A 145 9.00 1.23 10.66
C ALA A 145 8.86 2.22 11.82
N ARG A 146 8.37 1.77 12.98
CA ARG A 146 8.26 2.60 14.18
C ARG A 146 9.60 3.03 14.74
N SER A 147 10.60 2.13 14.76
CA SER A 147 11.93 2.39 15.36
C SER A 147 12.87 3.12 14.41
N GLU A 148 12.89 2.71 13.14
CA GLU A 148 13.90 3.14 12.17
C GLU A 148 13.41 4.22 11.19
N LEU A 149 12.08 4.39 11.07
CA LEU A 149 11.42 5.35 10.21
C LEU A 149 10.35 6.17 10.97
N PRO A 150 10.67 6.70 12.18
CA PRO A 150 9.65 7.28 13.08
C PRO A 150 8.92 8.51 12.49
N ASN A 151 9.51 9.17 11.50
CA ASN A 151 8.93 10.35 10.85
C ASN A 151 8.19 10.02 9.55
N THR A 152 8.16 8.75 9.15
CA THR A 152 7.49 8.30 7.93
C THR A 152 5.99 8.11 8.19
N TYR A 153 5.18 8.56 7.24
CA TYR A 153 3.75 8.27 7.22
C TYR A 153 3.49 6.90 6.62
N ILE A 154 2.46 6.23 7.08
CA ILE A 154 1.93 5.00 6.45
C ILE A 154 0.59 5.33 5.81
N LEU A 155 0.51 5.19 4.50
CA LEU A 155 -0.74 5.15 3.76
C LEU A 155 -1.07 3.69 3.47
N HIS A 156 -2.16 3.22 4.06
CA HIS A 156 -2.62 1.84 3.94
C HIS A 156 -3.95 1.80 3.19
N LEU A 157 -4.05 0.96 2.19
CA LEU A 157 -5.24 0.71 1.39
C LEU A 157 -5.44 -0.80 1.32
N LEU A 158 -6.64 -1.28 1.67
CA LEU A 158 -6.91 -2.72 1.70
C LEU A 158 -8.38 -3.02 1.46
N CYS A 159 -8.65 -3.94 0.56
CA CYS A 159 -9.94 -4.58 0.44
C CYS A 159 -10.09 -5.62 1.56
N VAL A 160 -11.13 -5.47 2.36
CA VAL A 160 -11.57 -6.44 3.36
C VAL A 160 -12.80 -7.14 2.81
N TYR A 161 -12.79 -8.45 2.82
CA TYR A 161 -13.87 -9.26 2.24
C TYR A 161 -14.99 -9.49 3.24
N GLY A 162 -16.20 -9.74 2.74
CA GLY A 162 -17.36 -10.07 3.57
C GLY A 162 -17.20 -11.39 4.33
N PRO A 163 -18.00 -11.60 5.37
CA PRO A 163 -17.95 -12.81 6.17
C PRO A 163 -18.12 -14.06 5.30
N GLY A 164 -17.21 -15.03 5.46
CA GLY A 164 -17.23 -16.30 4.72
C GLY A 164 -16.70 -16.25 3.28
N VAL A 165 -16.29 -15.07 2.80
CA VAL A 165 -15.68 -14.91 1.46
C VAL A 165 -14.17 -15.17 1.52
N GLN A 166 -13.51 -14.74 2.60
CA GLN A 166 -12.09 -14.95 2.84
C GLN A 166 -11.88 -15.91 4.01
N GLU A 167 -10.97 -16.86 3.82
CA GLU A 167 -10.53 -17.78 4.87
C GLU A 167 -9.14 -17.45 5.40
N TYR A 168 -8.26 -16.92 4.53
CA TYR A 168 -6.87 -16.58 4.87
C TYR A 168 -6.77 -15.23 5.58
N GLY A 169 -6.07 -15.19 6.72
CA GLY A 169 -5.71 -13.98 7.43
C GLY A 169 -6.80 -13.39 8.32
N VAL A 170 -7.96 -14.05 8.45
CA VAL A 170 -9.09 -13.58 9.27
C VAL A 170 -8.77 -13.52 10.77
N GLU A 171 -7.77 -14.27 11.21
CA GLU A 171 -7.23 -14.26 12.58
C GLU A 171 -6.46 -12.98 12.90
N PHE A 172 -6.02 -12.23 11.89
CA PHE A 172 -5.31 -10.95 12.08
C PHE A 172 -6.30 -9.79 12.22
N PHE A 173 -7.20 -9.65 11.26
CA PHE A 173 -8.24 -8.61 11.25
C PHE A 173 -9.29 -8.88 10.16
N THR A 174 -10.51 -8.40 10.37
CA THR A 174 -11.64 -8.57 9.45
C THR A 174 -12.32 -7.26 9.06
N ASP A 175 -11.87 -6.14 9.62
CA ASP A 175 -12.43 -4.82 9.38
C ASP A 175 -11.39 -3.71 9.60
N LEU A 176 -11.76 -2.47 9.26
CA LEU A 176 -10.89 -1.30 9.45
C LEU A 176 -10.48 -1.09 10.91
N ALA A 177 -11.35 -1.38 11.87
CA ALA A 177 -11.04 -1.21 13.28
C ALA A 177 -9.97 -2.21 13.73
N GLY A 178 -10.09 -3.47 13.31
CA GLY A 178 -9.08 -4.51 13.55
C GLY A 178 -7.74 -4.17 12.92
N ILE A 179 -7.72 -3.70 11.66
CA ILE A 179 -6.50 -3.24 10.99
C ILE A 179 -5.85 -2.12 11.78
N LYS A 180 -6.59 -1.09 12.16
CA LYS A 180 -6.07 0.05 12.94
C LYS A 180 -5.53 -0.39 14.31
N ASN A 181 -6.20 -1.30 15.00
CA ASN A 181 -5.68 -1.86 16.26
C ASN A 181 -4.36 -2.62 16.03
N TYR A 182 -4.24 -3.36 14.95
CA TYR A 182 -3.01 -4.11 14.63
C TYR A 182 -1.83 -3.19 14.34
N PHE A 183 -2.03 -2.13 13.53
CA PHE A 183 -1.00 -1.16 13.18
C PHE A 183 -0.62 -0.25 14.36
N SER A 184 -1.53 0.05 15.27
CA SER A 184 -1.29 0.77 16.53
C SER A 184 -0.47 2.05 16.36
N MET A 185 -1.04 3.05 15.68
CA MET A 185 -0.41 4.34 15.41
C MET A 185 -1.38 5.51 15.60
N GLU A 186 -0.88 6.73 15.48
CA GLU A 186 -1.69 7.95 15.42
C GLU A 186 -2.31 8.09 14.03
N TYR A 187 -3.64 8.05 13.93
CA TYR A 187 -4.35 8.14 12.66
C TYR A 187 -4.71 9.59 12.33
N LEU A 188 -4.24 10.05 11.18
CA LEU A 188 -4.55 11.37 10.65
C LEU A 188 -5.95 11.39 10.05
N GLU A 189 -6.24 10.37 9.25
CA GLU A 189 -7.54 10.15 8.60
C GLU A 189 -7.73 8.67 8.27
N SER A 190 -8.95 8.20 8.28
CA SER A 190 -9.30 6.84 7.87
C SER A 190 -10.73 6.79 7.39
N GLY A 191 -11.05 5.83 6.53
CA GLY A 191 -12.39 5.63 6.04
C GLY A 191 -12.58 4.27 5.38
N GLU A 192 -13.83 3.97 5.07
CA GLU A 192 -14.20 2.77 4.33
C GLU A 192 -15.39 3.03 3.41
N VAL A 193 -15.46 2.27 2.33
CA VAL A 193 -16.64 2.18 1.46
C VAL A 193 -17.07 0.73 1.41
N LYS A 194 -18.32 0.45 1.78
CA LYS A 194 -18.90 -0.89 1.72
C LYS A 194 -19.10 -1.31 0.26
N ILE A 195 -18.80 -2.57 -0.02
CA ILE A 195 -19.00 -3.20 -1.33
C ILE A 195 -20.06 -4.31 -1.23
N GLY A 196 -20.63 -4.68 -2.37
CA GLY A 196 -21.89 -5.43 -2.44
C GLY A 196 -21.88 -6.84 -1.85
N ASP A 197 -20.72 -7.45 -1.60
CA ASP A 197 -20.56 -8.77 -1.00
C ASP A 197 -20.42 -8.74 0.54
N GLY A 198 -20.68 -7.57 1.16
CA GLY A 198 -20.51 -7.35 2.60
C GLY A 198 -19.07 -6.99 2.99
N GLY A 199 -18.17 -6.88 2.03
CA GLY A 199 -16.80 -6.40 2.22
C GLY A 199 -16.69 -4.88 2.28
N ALA A 200 -15.47 -4.37 2.35
CA ALA A 200 -15.18 -2.95 2.34
C ALA A 200 -13.82 -2.64 1.70
N ARG A 201 -13.75 -1.56 0.94
CA ARG A 201 -12.47 -0.91 0.62
C ARG A 201 -12.13 0.04 1.73
N THR A 202 -11.01 -0.19 2.39
CA THR A 202 -10.58 0.55 3.57
C THR A 202 -9.32 1.34 3.29
N TRP A 203 -9.16 2.48 3.99
CA TRP A 203 -7.92 3.23 3.95
C TRP A 203 -7.66 3.92 5.28
N PHE A 204 -6.38 4.16 5.56
CA PHE A 204 -5.96 5.11 6.56
C PHE A 204 -4.63 5.77 6.19
N LEU A 205 -4.42 6.96 6.70
CA LEU A 205 -3.15 7.63 6.79
C LEU A 205 -2.78 7.74 8.27
N GLY A 206 -1.61 7.24 8.65
CA GLY A 206 -1.15 7.23 10.03
C GLY A 206 0.34 7.55 10.16
N THR A 207 0.78 7.79 11.39
CA THR A 207 2.18 8.05 11.76
C THR A 207 2.42 7.67 13.20
N TRP A 208 3.68 7.41 13.57
CA TRP A 208 4.09 7.32 14.99
C TRP A 208 4.65 8.65 15.51
N ASN A 209 4.76 9.68 14.66
CA ASN A 209 5.20 11.01 15.04
C ASN A 209 4.03 11.84 15.57
N HIS A 210 3.94 11.99 16.90
CA HIS A 210 2.89 12.76 17.55
C HIS A 210 2.86 14.23 17.10
N ALA A 211 4.00 14.87 16.92
CA ALA A 211 4.07 16.26 16.44
C ALA A 211 3.48 16.42 15.02
N ALA A 212 3.74 15.45 14.15
CA ALA A 212 3.17 15.42 12.80
C ALA A 212 1.64 15.21 12.83
N HIS A 213 1.14 14.36 13.73
CA HIS A 213 -0.29 14.16 13.93
C HIS A 213 -1.00 15.44 14.43
N VAL A 214 -0.42 16.12 15.43
CA VAL A 214 -0.97 17.40 15.93
C VAL A 214 -0.97 18.46 14.83
N ALA A 215 0.13 18.54 14.06
CA ALA A 215 0.25 19.48 12.95
C ALA A 215 -0.77 19.23 11.82
N TRP A 216 -1.16 17.97 11.59
CA TRP A 216 -2.21 17.64 10.62
C TRP A 216 -3.57 18.19 11.00
N LYS A 217 -3.92 18.16 12.29
CA LYS A 217 -5.20 18.64 12.84
C LYS A 217 -5.29 20.15 12.93
N ALA A 218 -4.16 20.87 12.89
CA ALA A 218 -4.17 22.34 12.97
C ALA A 218 -4.83 22.97 11.75
N PRO A 219 -5.62 24.05 11.92
CA PRO A 219 -6.21 24.80 10.81
C PRO A 219 -5.13 25.32 9.84
N MET A 220 -5.40 25.32 8.53
CA MET A 220 -4.46 25.83 7.52
C MET A 220 -4.12 27.32 7.68
N SER A 221 -5.00 28.11 8.28
CA SER A 221 -4.82 29.55 8.53
C SER A 221 -3.76 29.89 9.58
N ALA A 222 -3.31 28.92 10.39
CA ALA A 222 -2.35 29.16 11.46
C ALA A 222 -0.87 29.19 11.00
N ARG A 223 -0.58 28.96 9.70
CA ARG A 223 0.79 28.80 9.18
C ARG A 223 1.32 29.98 8.34
N SER A 224 0.56 31.04 8.15
CA SER A 224 0.94 32.21 7.34
C SER A 224 1.61 33.34 8.14
N GLY A 225 2.15 33.08 9.32
CA GLY A 225 2.79 34.08 10.18
C GLY A 225 4.09 33.55 10.79
N GLY A 226 5.14 33.40 9.96
CA GLY A 226 6.48 33.08 10.40
C GLY A 226 7.48 33.43 9.30
#